data_233861620892f34873219aab965fa7c7
#
_entry.id   233861620892f34873219aab965fa7c7
#
_cell.length_a   1.000
_cell.length_b   1.000
_cell.length_c   1.000
_cell.angle_alpha   90.00
_cell.angle_beta   90.00
_cell.angle_gamma   90.00
#
_symmetry.space_group_name_H-M   'P 1'
#
loop_
_entity.id
_entity.type
_entity.pdbx_description
1 polymer ?
#
loop_
_entity_poly.entity_id
_entity_poly.type
_entity_poly.pdbx_seq_one_letter_code
_entity_poly.pdbx_strand_id
1 'polypeptide(L)'
;MPGLVSVKTPPDAPPLRITVPDESPHTPIRPVAETIRSEPKSNSPATRRPPSPSPSTSRAKPSPDRGSSRKKSPPEKNLINESSLDNPDLGPFLLKLARDTIASGEGPSKALDYALRASKSFEICAVDGEPSLDLAMSLHVVAAIYCSLGKFEEAVPVLERAIKVPEVPRGADHALAVFSGYMQLGDTHSMLGQLDRSIECYKEGLKIQMEALGDNDPRVAETCRYLAEAHVQAMQFDEADSLCKKTLEIHRVHSPPASLEEAADRRLMALICEAKGDYESALEHLVLASMAMIANGQENEVASIDISIGNIYSSLTRFDEAVFSYQKALTVFKSSKGDNHPSVASVFVRLADLYYKTGKVRESRSYCENALRIYAKPVPGTSAEEIASGMTEISAIYELFNEPGEALKLLQKAMKLLEDKPGQQSTIAGIEARVGVMFYMVGRYEESRGAFESAVGKLRVSGERKSAFFGVVLNQMGLACVQLFKIDEAAELFEEARGILERECGPCHQDTLGVYSNLAATYDAMGRIEDAIEILEYVLKLREEKLGTANSDFDDEKKRLAELLKEAGRSRNKKAKSLENLIDPNSKRTNKKETSSKKWSAFGFRS
;
A
#
# COMPACT_ATOMS: atom_id res chain seq x y z
N MET A 1 -20.30 -12.75 -3.85
CA MET A 1 -19.49 -12.29 -2.70
C MET A 1 -19.14 -10.83 -2.92
N PRO A 2 -19.43 -9.91 -2.01
CA PRO A 2 -18.79 -8.64 -2.01
C PRO A 2 -17.35 -8.88 -1.52
N GLY A 3 -16.42 -8.74 -2.46
CA GLY A 3 -15.02 -9.01 -2.24
C GLY A 3 -14.43 -8.10 -1.18
N LEU A 4 -13.36 -8.56 -0.57
CA LEU A 4 -12.33 -7.72 0.00
C LEU A 4 -12.19 -6.50 -0.91
N VAL A 5 -12.59 -5.32 -0.42
CA VAL A 5 -12.30 -4.08 -1.11
C VAL A 5 -10.79 -4.05 -1.20
N SER A 6 -10.28 -4.32 -2.40
CA SER A 6 -8.89 -4.10 -2.71
C SER A 6 -8.65 -2.63 -2.44
N VAL A 7 -7.96 -2.31 -1.35
CA VAL A 7 -7.33 -1.01 -1.21
C VAL A 7 -6.37 -0.94 -2.39
N LYS A 8 -6.81 -0.27 -3.45
CA LYS A 8 -5.94 0.06 -4.59
C LYS A 8 -4.86 0.96 -4.01
N THR A 9 -3.68 0.40 -3.78
CA THR A 9 -2.49 1.23 -3.73
C THR A 9 -2.48 2.02 -5.03
N PRO A 10 -2.36 3.35 -4.99
CA PRO A 10 -2.23 4.14 -6.20
C PRO A 10 -1.02 3.61 -6.98
N PRO A 11 -1.13 3.44 -8.30
CA PRO A 11 0.04 3.15 -9.11
C PRO A 11 0.97 4.35 -9.01
N ASP A 12 2.23 4.07 -8.66
CA ASP A 12 3.34 5.00 -8.61
C ASP A 12 3.27 6.08 -7.51
N ALA A 13 3.59 5.69 -6.27
CA ALA A 13 4.28 6.62 -5.40
C ALA A 13 5.64 6.91 -6.07
N PRO A 14 5.95 8.17 -6.41
CA PRO A 14 7.24 8.48 -7.00
C PRO A 14 8.33 8.07 -6.02
N PRO A 15 9.46 7.49 -6.48
CA PRO A 15 10.58 7.21 -5.60
C PRO A 15 10.98 8.52 -4.93
N LEU A 16 11.29 8.46 -3.63
CA LEU A 16 11.80 9.55 -2.82
C LEU A 16 12.78 10.40 -3.65
N ARG A 17 12.32 11.50 -4.22
CA ARG A 17 13.20 12.47 -4.87
C ARG A 17 13.86 13.25 -3.77
N ILE A 18 15.13 12.96 -3.51
CA ILE A 18 16.01 13.83 -2.78
C ILE A 18 16.16 15.09 -3.66
N THR A 19 15.29 16.07 -3.49
CA THR A 19 15.47 17.40 -4.05
C THR A 19 16.49 18.13 -3.20
N VAL A 20 17.74 18.05 -3.62
CA VAL A 20 18.81 18.91 -3.10
C VAL A 20 18.68 20.24 -3.86
N PRO A 21 18.59 21.40 -3.19
CA PRO A 21 18.70 22.68 -3.88
C PRO A 21 20.07 22.79 -4.55
N ASP A 22 20.08 23.00 -5.85
CA ASP A 22 21.29 23.26 -6.62
C ASP A 22 21.59 24.75 -6.50
N GLU A 23 22.54 25.10 -5.62
CA GLU A 23 23.10 26.45 -5.56
C GLU A 23 24.25 26.56 -6.55
N SER A 24 24.02 27.29 -7.63
CA SER A 24 25.09 28.10 -8.25
C SER A 24 24.52 29.22 -9.13
N PRO A 25 24.92 30.47 -8.90
CA PRO A 25 24.49 31.59 -9.70
C PRO A 25 25.45 31.79 -10.87
N HIS A 26 24.99 31.62 -12.09
CA HIS A 26 25.67 32.24 -13.24
C HIS A 26 24.69 32.77 -14.26
N THR A 27 24.87 34.06 -14.50
CA THR A 27 24.31 35.01 -15.45
C THR A 27 24.16 34.51 -16.89
N PRO A 28 23.26 35.14 -17.67
CA PRO A 28 22.83 34.67 -18.97
C PRO A 28 23.71 35.17 -20.11
N ILE A 29 23.96 34.33 -21.09
CA ILE A 29 24.45 34.75 -22.41
C ILE A 29 23.42 34.35 -23.46
N ARG A 30 23.01 35.36 -24.24
CA ARG A 30 22.03 35.37 -25.32
C ARG A 30 22.55 34.71 -26.59
N PRO A 31 21.69 34.44 -27.58
CA PRO A 31 21.89 33.48 -28.67
C PRO A 31 22.51 34.11 -29.93
N VAL A 32 23.12 33.30 -30.77
CA VAL A 32 23.33 33.60 -32.18
C VAL A 32 22.82 32.45 -33.03
N ALA A 33 21.98 32.84 -33.97
CA ALA A 33 21.38 32.00 -34.99
C ALA A 33 22.33 31.84 -36.21
N GLU A 34 21.87 30.97 -37.10
CA GLU A 34 22.16 30.81 -38.54
C GLU A 34 23.01 29.59 -38.91
N THR A 35 22.38 28.68 -39.55
CA THR A 35 21.89 28.43 -40.90
C THR A 35 22.86 27.62 -41.79
N ILE A 36 22.27 26.61 -42.42
CA ILE A 36 22.48 26.12 -43.80
C ILE A 36 23.24 24.80 -44.01
N ARG A 37 22.46 23.79 -44.42
CA ARG A 37 22.54 22.87 -45.58
C ARG A 37 23.82 22.07 -45.81
N SER A 38 23.79 20.78 -45.94
CA SER A 38 23.47 19.95 -47.09
C SER A 38 24.07 18.55 -46.97
N GLU A 39 23.28 17.55 -47.26
CA GLU A 39 23.66 16.19 -47.67
C GLU A 39 24.32 16.22 -49.08
N PRO A 40 24.82 15.13 -49.70
CA PRO A 40 24.83 13.71 -49.33
C PRO A 40 26.02 12.88 -49.85
N LYS A 41 25.93 11.54 -49.64
CA LYS A 41 26.44 10.41 -50.43
C LYS A 41 27.75 9.75 -49.99
N SER A 42 27.58 8.54 -49.54
CA SER A 42 27.77 7.20 -50.16
C SER A 42 29.17 6.63 -50.17
N ASN A 43 29.38 5.49 -49.54
CA ASN A 43 29.78 4.21 -50.14
C ASN A 43 30.51 3.30 -49.11
N SER A 44 29.92 2.15 -48.89
CA SER A 44 30.59 0.92 -48.47
C SER A 44 31.41 0.37 -49.66
N PRO A 45 32.32 -0.64 -49.57
CA PRO A 45 32.24 -1.83 -48.70
C PRO A 45 33.60 -2.47 -48.30
N ALA A 46 33.47 -3.47 -47.47
CA ALA A 46 34.10 -4.78 -47.50
C ALA A 46 35.43 -5.11 -46.73
N THR A 47 35.24 -6.05 -45.83
CA THR A 47 36.00 -7.31 -45.62
C THR A 47 37.33 -7.30 -44.88
N ARG A 48 37.45 -7.98 -43.77
CA ARG A 48 38.08 -9.28 -43.52
C ARG A 48 38.57 -9.46 -42.08
N ARG A 49 38.10 -10.55 -41.47
CA ARG A 49 38.70 -11.27 -40.33
C ARG A 49 39.84 -12.17 -40.80
N PRO A 50 40.47 -13.02 -39.91
CA PRO A 50 41.32 -12.86 -38.72
C PRO A 50 42.75 -13.41 -39.00
N PRO A 51 43.62 -13.85 -38.09
CA PRO A 51 43.48 -14.84 -37.04
C PRO A 51 44.36 -14.70 -35.77
N SER A 52 44.03 -15.50 -34.75
CA SER A 52 44.90 -15.92 -33.64
C SER A 52 45.96 -16.94 -34.11
N PRO A 53 47.04 -17.18 -33.35
CA PRO A 53 47.05 -18.29 -32.39
C PRO A 53 47.97 -18.13 -31.15
N SER A 54 47.70 -18.90 -30.11
CA SER A 54 48.63 -19.38 -29.07
C SER A 54 49.56 -20.50 -29.68
N PRO A 55 50.59 -21.08 -29.03
CA PRO A 55 50.65 -21.54 -27.65
C PRO A 55 52.09 -21.67 -27.00
N SER A 56 52.06 -22.04 -25.69
CA SER A 56 52.97 -22.99 -24.97
C SER A 56 54.44 -22.62 -24.70
N THR A 57 54.97 -22.86 -23.55
CA THR A 57 55.47 -23.98 -22.75
C THR A 57 56.45 -23.49 -21.67
N SER A 58 56.40 -23.89 -20.51
CA SER A 58 56.90 -24.97 -19.66
C SER A 58 57.92 -24.57 -18.60
N ARG A 59 57.60 -25.00 -17.35
CA ARG A 59 58.49 -25.70 -16.39
C ARG A 59 59.72 -25.01 -15.77
N ALA A 60 59.70 -24.82 -14.45
CA ALA A 60 60.47 -25.60 -13.45
C ALA A 60 60.40 -24.98 -12.05
N LYS A 61 60.13 -25.81 -11.04
CA LYS A 61 60.44 -25.60 -9.62
C LYS A 61 61.91 -25.89 -9.37
N PRO A 62 62.51 -25.35 -8.29
CA PRO A 62 62.49 -26.04 -6.99
C PRO A 62 62.43 -25.13 -5.73
N SER A 63 61.95 -25.71 -4.64
CA SER A 63 62.11 -25.29 -3.23
C SER A 63 63.42 -25.90 -2.67
N PRO A 64 63.80 -25.73 -1.39
CA PRO A 64 63.34 -24.86 -0.30
C PRO A 64 64.49 -24.13 0.44
N ASP A 65 64.19 -23.15 1.26
CA ASP A 65 64.86 -23.12 2.58
C ASP A 65 64.11 -22.20 3.61
N ARG A 66 64.39 -22.52 4.87
CA ARG A 66 63.76 -22.14 6.13
C ARG A 66 64.01 -20.67 6.50
N GLY A 67 63.01 -20.13 7.23
CA GLY A 67 63.38 -19.28 8.33
C GLY A 67 62.45 -18.11 8.64
N SER A 68 61.86 -18.18 9.82
CA SER A 68 61.36 -17.08 10.66
C SER A 68 59.88 -16.74 10.59
N SER A 69 59.17 -17.29 11.54
CA SER A 69 57.84 -16.90 11.99
C SER A 69 57.79 -15.43 12.43
N ARG A 70 57.09 -14.60 11.67
CA ARG A 70 56.46 -13.37 12.19
C ARG A 70 54.97 -13.56 12.12
N LYS A 71 54.35 -13.69 13.29
CA LYS A 71 52.91 -13.61 13.50
C LYS A 71 52.42 -12.30 12.89
N LYS A 72 51.62 -12.36 11.82
CA LYS A 72 50.80 -11.24 11.39
C LYS A 72 49.58 -11.19 12.33
N SER A 73 49.54 -10.16 13.15
CA SER A 73 48.35 -9.69 13.85
C SER A 73 47.25 -9.38 12.84
N PRO A 74 45.96 -9.56 13.21
CA PRO A 74 44.82 -9.21 12.34
C PRO A 74 44.87 -7.71 12.03
N PRO A 75 44.31 -7.26 10.87
CA PRO A 75 44.30 -5.84 10.53
C PRO A 75 43.57 -5.07 11.62
N GLU A 76 44.26 -4.18 12.27
CA GLU A 76 43.71 -3.15 13.11
C GLU A 76 42.58 -2.46 12.35
N LYS A 77 41.37 -2.53 12.91
CA LYS A 77 40.31 -1.59 12.56
C LYS A 77 40.93 -0.19 12.71
N ASN A 78 41.04 0.54 11.63
CA ASN A 78 41.38 1.95 11.64
C ASN A 78 40.39 2.69 12.51
N LEU A 79 40.69 2.82 13.78
CA LEU A 79 40.20 3.86 14.67
C LEU A 79 40.75 5.17 14.11
N ILE A 80 40.01 5.78 13.16
CA ILE A 80 40.25 7.15 12.76
C ILE A 80 40.01 7.98 14.00
N ASN A 81 41.04 8.61 14.51
CA ASN A 81 41.04 9.46 15.70
C ASN A 81 39.89 10.44 15.64
N GLU A 82 39.04 10.46 16.68
CA GLU A 82 38.00 11.47 16.89
C GLU A 82 38.59 12.91 16.87
N SER A 83 39.88 13.07 17.10
CA SER A 83 40.65 14.32 17.05
C SER A 83 40.79 14.97 15.67
N SER A 84 40.20 14.41 14.60
CA SER A 84 40.22 15.05 13.27
C SER A 84 38.81 15.54 12.83
N LEU A 85 37.79 15.34 13.63
CA LEU A 85 36.41 15.76 13.30
C LEU A 85 36.15 17.25 13.57
N ASP A 86 37.09 17.93 14.20
CA ASP A 86 37.10 19.37 14.51
C ASP A 86 37.53 20.26 13.30
N ASN A 87 37.90 19.63 12.18
CA ASN A 87 38.18 20.35 10.94
C ASN A 87 36.86 20.77 10.24
N PRO A 88 36.58 22.08 10.07
CA PRO A 88 35.37 22.57 9.46
C PRO A 88 35.15 22.14 8.00
N ASP A 89 36.23 21.84 7.26
CA ASP A 89 36.16 21.39 5.87
C ASP A 89 35.78 19.89 5.75
N LEU A 90 35.88 19.14 6.83
CA LEU A 90 35.67 17.69 6.81
C LEU A 90 34.16 17.34 6.69
N GLY A 91 33.29 18.06 7.36
CA GLY A 91 31.84 17.87 7.31
C GLY A 91 31.30 17.95 5.87
N PRO A 92 31.53 19.07 5.15
CA PRO A 92 31.08 19.23 3.76
C PRO A 92 31.69 18.18 2.82
N PHE A 93 32.98 17.83 2.98
CA PHE A 93 33.63 16.79 2.19
C PHE A 93 33.00 15.41 2.38
N LEU A 94 32.75 15.00 3.63
CA LEU A 94 32.16 13.71 3.94
C LEU A 94 30.68 13.63 3.47
N LEU A 95 29.95 14.72 3.58
CA LEU A 95 28.57 14.80 3.11
C LEU A 95 28.48 14.65 1.59
N LYS A 96 29.39 15.31 0.86
CA LYS A 96 29.54 15.13 -0.59
C LYS A 96 29.88 13.68 -0.93
N LEU A 97 30.83 13.08 -0.23
CA LEU A 97 31.25 11.70 -0.45
C LEU A 97 30.10 10.71 -0.19
N ALA A 98 29.27 10.97 0.82
CA ALA A 98 28.06 10.17 1.08
C ALA A 98 27.08 10.23 -0.09
N ARG A 99 26.82 11.42 -0.63
CA ARG A 99 25.95 11.63 -1.80
C ARG A 99 26.51 10.94 -3.05
N ASP A 100 27.80 11.11 -3.33
CA ASP A 100 28.47 10.49 -4.48
C ASP A 100 28.45 8.96 -4.38
N THR A 101 28.61 8.40 -3.16
CA THR A 101 28.54 6.95 -2.91
C THR A 101 27.14 6.38 -3.18
N ILE A 102 26.08 7.14 -2.85
CA ILE A 102 24.70 6.75 -3.18
C ILE A 102 24.49 6.81 -4.69
N ALA A 103 24.91 7.90 -5.33
CA ALA A 103 24.74 8.11 -6.78
C ALA A 103 25.47 7.06 -7.62
N SER A 104 26.65 6.59 -7.15
CA SER A 104 27.41 5.53 -7.82
C SER A 104 26.88 4.11 -7.58
N GLY A 105 25.91 3.92 -6.66
CA GLY A 105 25.41 2.60 -6.28
C GLY A 105 26.39 1.78 -5.43
N GLU A 106 27.47 2.39 -4.93
CA GLU A 106 28.47 1.74 -4.06
C GLU A 106 27.98 1.59 -2.62
N GLY A 107 27.08 0.67 -2.38
CA GLY A 107 26.71 0.19 -1.05
C GLY A 107 26.24 1.27 -0.03
N PRO A 108 24.94 1.35 0.26
CA PRO A 108 24.36 2.40 1.11
C PRO A 108 24.90 2.40 2.56
N SER A 109 25.47 1.29 3.04
CA SER A 109 26.10 1.23 4.37
C SER A 109 27.37 2.07 4.48
N LYS A 110 28.15 2.22 3.40
CA LYS A 110 29.33 3.12 3.37
C LYS A 110 28.87 4.58 3.35
N ALA A 111 27.86 4.89 2.55
CA ALA A 111 27.28 6.22 2.50
C ALA A 111 26.76 6.66 3.88
N LEU A 112 26.12 5.73 4.62
CA LEU A 112 25.67 5.99 5.99
C LEU A 112 26.84 6.35 6.94
N ASP A 113 27.95 5.61 6.88
CA ASP A 113 29.14 5.91 7.71
C ASP A 113 29.67 7.33 7.42
N TYR A 114 29.80 7.68 6.14
CA TYR A 114 30.22 9.03 5.75
C TYR A 114 29.26 10.11 6.23
N ALA A 115 27.95 9.90 6.07
CA ALA A 115 26.92 10.87 6.48
C ALA A 115 26.87 11.06 8.01
N LEU A 116 26.98 9.98 8.79
CA LEU A 116 27.05 10.04 10.26
C LEU A 116 28.29 10.79 10.75
N ARG A 117 29.43 10.57 10.10
CA ARG A 117 30.67 11.29 10.43
C ARG A 117 30.60 12.75 10.01
N ALA A 118 29.94 13.06 8.88
CA ALA A 118 29.67 14.44 8.48
C ALA A 118 28.83 15.16 9.52
N SER A 119 27.71 14.56 9.97
CA SER A 119 26.85 15.15 11.01
C SER A 119 27.60 15.42 12.31
N LYS A 120 28.45 14.45 12.75
CA LYS A 120 29.28 14.62 13.95
C LYS A 120 30.32 15.75 13.79
N SER A 121 30.91 15.91 12.60
CA SER A 121 31.85 17.00 12.30
C SER A 121 31.14 18.37 12.34
N PHE A 122 29.96 18.50 11.71
CA PHE A 122 29.18 19.73 11.79
C PHE A 122 28.75 20.08 13.23
N GLU A 123 28.45 19.06 14.05
CA GLU A 123 28.09 19.23 15.45
C GLU A 123 29.26 19.74 16.31
N ILE A 124 30.47 19.21 16.07
CA ILE A 124 31.69 19.64 16.77
C ILE A 124 32.13 21.03 16.31
N CYS A 125 31.97 21.34 15.02
CA CYS A 125 32.37 22.63 14.44
C CYS A 125 31.31 23.73 14.63
N ALA A 126 30.13 23.41 15.16
CA ALA A 126 29.10 24.41 15.48
C ALA A 126 29.62 25.34 16.58
N VAL A 127 29.73 26.62 16.27
CA VAL A 127 30.24 27.64 17.20
C VAL A 127 29.12 28.01 18.20
N ASP A 128 29.38 27.83 19.51
CA ASP A 128 28.60 28.32 20.64
C ASP A 128 27.06 28.14 20.60
N GLY A 129 26.58 26.97 20.08
CA GLY A 129 25.15 26.65 20.09
C GLY A 129 24.34 27.36 18.99
N GLU A 130 24.98 27.99 18.01
CA GLU A 130 24.31 28.56 16.85
C GLU A 130 23.64 27.45 16.01
N PRO A 131 22.36 27.58 15.65
CA PRO A 131 21.66 26.59 14.84
C PRO A 131 22.24 26.52 13.43
N SER A 132 22.91 25.42 13.14
CA SER A 132 23.59 25.18 11.87
C SER A 132 22.66 24.52 10.86
N LEU A 133 22.35 25.20 9.75
CA LEU A 133 21.61 24.62 8.63
C LEU A 133 22.37 23.43 8.00
N ASP A 134 23.71 23.46 7.99
CA ASP A 134 24.54 22.36 7.49
C ASP A 134 24.36 21.10 8.33
N LEU A 135 24.25 21.24 9.65
CA LEU A 135 23.94 20.13 10.55
C LEU A 135 22.54 19.57 10.24
N ALA A 136 21.53 20.43 10.10
CA ALA A 136 20.18 20.00 9.73
C ALA A 136 20.20 19.24 8.40
N MET A 137 20.83 19.79 7.36
CA MET A 137 20.97 19.15 6.04
C MET A 137 21.69 17.81 6.11
N SER A 138 22.74 17.68 6.92
CA SER A 138 23.44 16.43 7.11
C SER A 138 22.57 15.35 7.76
N LEU A 139 21.74 15.74 8.74
CA LEU A 139 20.76 14.85 9.39
C LEU A 139 19.67 14.40 8.42
N HIS A 140 19.19 15.27 7.53
CA HIS A 140 18.25 14.90 6.44
C HIS A 140 18.86 13.85 5.52
N VAL A 141 20.14 13.98 5.16
CA VAL A 141 20.84 12.98 4.34
C VAL A 141 20.98 11.64 5.09
N VAL A 142 21.33 11.66 6.38
CA VAL A 142 21.40 10.44 7.22
C VAL A 142 20.06 9.72 7.22
N ALA A 143 18.97 10.46 7.46
CA ALA A 143 17.62 9.90 7.48
C ALA A 143 17.20 9.31 6.12
N ALA A 144 17.50 10.02 5.02
CA ALA A 144 17.24 9.52 3.66
C ALA A 144 18.00 8.21 3.37
N ILE A 145 19.23 8.06 3.88
CA ILE A 145 19.98 6.81 3.75
C ILE A 145 19.36 5.71 4.59
N TYR A 146 18.93 5.99 5.82
CA TYR A 146 18.19 5.02 6.63
C TYR A 146 16.92 4.54 5.92
N CYS A 147 16.14 5.46 5.34
CA CYS A 147 14.93 5.12 4.56
C CYS A 147 15.29 4.25 3.34
N SER A 148 16.37 4.55 2.62
CA SER A 148 16.83 3.73 1.48
C SER A 148 17.29 2.33 1.87
N LEU A 149 17.70 2.14 3.13
CA LEU A 149 18.02 0.84 3.74
C LEU A 149 16.81 0.12 4.32
N GLY A 150 15.61 0.69 4.24
CA GLY A 150 14.39 0.17 4.87
C GLY A 150 14.37 0.29 6.39
N LYS A 151 15.26 1.12 6.97
CA LYS A 151 15.41 1.35 8.41
C LYS A 151 14.62 2.59 8.84
N PHE A 152 13.30 2.52 8.65
CA PHE A 152 12.42 3.66 8.89
C PHE A 152 12.36 4.06 10.37
N GLU A 153 12.39 3.09 11.28
CA GLU A 153 12.36 3.37 12.72
C GLU A 153 13.61 4.12 13.20
N GLU A 154 14.77 3.86 12.60
CA GLU A 154 16.01 4.58 12.89
C GLU A 154 16.05 5.97 12.25
N ALA A 155 15.31 6.19 11.15
CA ALA A 155 15.20 7.50 10.51
C ALA A 155 14.38 8.51 11.33
N VAL A 156 13.31 8.06 12.01
CA VAL A 156 12.41 8.92 12.79
C VAL A 156 13.17 9.79 13.81
N PRO A 157 13.96 9.26 14.75
CA PRO A 157 14.64 10.10 15.75
C PRO A 157 15.67 11.05 15.14
N VAL A 158 16.26 10.70 13.99
CA VAL A 158 17.19 11.57 13.26
C VAL A 158 16.43 12.76 12.65
N LEU A 159 15.26 12.54 12.07
CA LEU A 159 14.42 13.61 11.52
C LEU A 159 13.83 14.51 12.60
N GLU A 160 13.36 13.93 13.72
CA GLU A 160 12.90 14.72 14.87
C GLU A 160 14.01 15.64 15.42
N ARG A 161 15.27 15.18 15.35
CA ARG A 161 16.41 16.02 15.70
C ARG A 161 16.67 17.08 14.63
N ALA A 162 16.64 16.71 13.33
CA ALA A 162 16.85 17.64 12.22
C ALA A 162 15.87 18.82 12.25
N ILE A 163 14.60 18.58 12.61
CA ILE A 163 13.55 19.59 12.75
C ILE A 163 13.85 20.58 13.89
N LYS A 164 14.53 20.14 14.95
CA LYS A 164 14.81 20.97 16.14
C LYS A 164 16.07 21.83 16.00
N VAL A 165 16.92 21.57 15.01
CA VAL A 165 18.17 22.31 14.81
C VAL A 165 17.94 23.72 14.24
N PRO A 166 17.12 23.93 13.19
CA PRO A 166 16.87 25.25 12.64
C PRO A 166 15.92 26.06 13.53
N GLU A 167 16.10 27.39 13.59
CA GLU A 167 15.20 28.31 14.30
C GLU A 167 14.35 29.12 13.31
N VAL A 168 13.06 28.81 13.20
CA VAL A 168 12.12 29.47 12.28
C VAL A 168 12.17 31.00 12.31
N PRO A 169 12.30 31.67 13.48
CA PRO A 169 12.38 33.14 13.55
C PRO A 169 13.59 33.77 12.87
N ARG A 170 14.62 32.97 12.52
CA ARG A 170 15.83 33.45 11.83
C ARG A 170 15.64 33.69 10.33
N GLY A 171 14.53 33.31 9.75
CA GLY A 171 14.22 33.58 8.35
C GLY A 171 13.72 32.38 7.55
N ALA A 172 13.47 32.63 6.26
CA ALA A 172 12.86 31.66 5.34
C ALA A 172 13.68 30.37 5.18
N ASP A 173 15.02 30.45 5.16
CA ASP A 173 15.89 29.28 4.98
C ASP A 173 15.76 28.31 6.17
N HIS A 174 15.71 28.85 7.40
CA HIS A 174 15.46 28.05 8.60
C HIS A 174 14.05 27.44 8.60
N ALA A 175 13.04 28.20 8.20
CA ALA A 175 11.67 27.71 8.07
C ALA A 175 11.56 26.59 7.02
N LEU A 176 12.20 26.74 5.86
CA LEU A 176 12.20 25.73 4.80
C LEU A 176 13.01 24.47 5.17
N ALA A 177 14.05 24.61 6.01
CA ALA A 177 14.76 23.46 6.55
C ALA A 177 13.87 22.64 7.51
N VAL A 178 13.12 23.31 8.39
CA VAL A 178 12.12 22.66 9.28
C VAL A 178 11.01 22.01 8.45
N PHE A 179 10.47 22.73 7.46
CA PHE A 179 9.49 22.20 6.51
C PHE A 179 9.98 20.90 5.86
N SER A 180 11.20 20.90 5.31
CA SER A 180 11.79 19.71 4.68
C SER A 180 11.89 18.53 5.67
N GLY A 181 12.20 18.79 6.92
CA GLY A 181 12.23 17.78 7.98
C GLY A 181 10.85 17.18 8.26
N TYR A 182 9.81 18.00 8.34
CA TYR A 182 8.45 17.52 8.51
C TYR A 182 7.94 16.71 7.32
N MET A 183 8.27 17.12 6.09
CA MET A 183 7.91 16.35 4.90
C MET A 183 8.57 14.97 4.90
N GLN A 184 9.88 14.88 5.15
CA GLN A 184 10.58 13.59 5.23
C GLN A 184 10.10 12.72 6.39
N LEU A 185 9.74 13.34 7.53
CA LEU A 185 9.17 12.61 8.68
C LEU A 185 7.78 12.08 8.35
N GLY A 186 6.97 12.85 7.64
CA GLY A 186 5.68 12.42 7.11
C GLY A 186 5.81 11.23 6.17
N ASP A 187 6.73 11.30 5.19
CA ASP A 187 7.05 10.18 4.29
C ASP A 187 7.48 8.93 5.06
N THR A 188 8.33 9.09 6.08
CA THR A 188 8.83 7.99 6.91
C THR A 188 7.69 7.34 7.70
N HIS A 189 6.77 8.13 8.28
CA HIS A 189 5.59 7.61 8.97
C HIS A 189 4.62 6.91 8.01
N SER A 190 4.46 7.43 6.78
CA SER A 190 3.67 6.77 5.73
C SER A 190 4.25 5.40 5.39
N MET A 191 5.58 5.28 5.23
CA MET A 191 6.26 4.00 4.99
C MET A 191 6.15 3.02 6.16
N LEU A 192 5.96 3.52 7.39
CA LEU A 192 5.67 2.72 8.58
C LEU A 192 4.18 2.36 8.73
N GLY A 193 3.31 2.77 7.80
CA GLY A 193 1.87 2.59 7.89
C GLY A 193 1.17 3.47 8.93
N GLN A 194 1.87 4.48 9.48
CA GLN A 194 1.36 5.38 10.52
C GLN A 194 0.74 6.63 9.87
N LEU A 195 -0.36 6.44 9.12
CA LEU A 195 -0.98 7.48 8.30
C LEU A 195 -1.39 8.73 9.09
N ASP A 196 -1.94 8.57 10.29
CA ASP A 196 -2.34 9.71 11.13
C ASP A 196 -1.14 10.62 11.45
N ARG A 197 0.01 10.02 11.84
CA ARG A 197 1.23 10.77 12.11
C ARG A 197 1.83 11.40 10.86
N SER A 198 1.75 10.70 9.74
CA SER A 198 2.17 11.24 8.44
C SER A 198 1.39 12.51 8.10
N ILE A 199 0.07 12.47 8.22
CA ILE A 199 -0.82 13.61 7.99
C ILE A 199 -0.52 14.78 8.95
N GLU A 200 -0.28 14.50 10.23
CA GLU A 200 0.11 15.53 11.20
C GLU A 200 1.42 16.22 10.80
N CYS A 201 2.44 15.43 10.40
CA CYS A 201 3.70 16.00 9.93
C CYS A 201 3.52 16.87 8.68
N TYR A 202 2.77 16.40 7.69
CA TYR A 202 2.51 17.21 6.49
C TYR A 202 1.73 18.49 6.78
N LYS A 203 0.78 18.47 7.73
CA LYS A 203 0.04 19.66 8.17
C LYS A 203 0.95 20.69 8.84
N GLU A 204 1.83 20.25 9.73
CA GLU A 204 2.80 21.16 10.36
C GLU A 204 3.79 21.71 9.34
N GLY A 205 4.31 20.87 8.43
CA GLY A 205 5.15 21.31 7.34
C GLY A 205 4.46 22.35 6.45
N LEU A 206 3.25 22.08 6.01
CA LEU A 206 2.45 22.98 5.18
C LEU A 206 2.24 24.35 5.86
N LYS A 207 1.92 24.36 7.15
CA LYS A 207 1.74 25.59 7.92
C LYS A 207 3.00 26.44 7.91
N ILE A 208 4.15 25.85 8.21
CA ILE A 208 5.45 26.55 8.20
C ILE A 208 5.78 27.10 6.81
N GLN A 209 5.52 26.31 5.76
CA GLN A 209 5.76 26.74 4.39
C GLN A 209 4.86 27.90 3.98
N MET A 210 3.57 27.87 4.35
CA MET A 210 2.63 28.98 4.09
C MET A 210 3.03 30.26 4.82
N GLU A 211 3.50 30.17 6.06
CA GLU A 211 4.00 31.32 6.81
C GLU A 211 5.27 31.91 6.18
N ALA A 212 6.15 31.07 5.60
CA ALA A 212 7.40 31.50 4.98
C ALA A 212 7.26 32.04 3.55
N LEU A 213 6.35 31.48 2.75
CA LEU A 213 6.24 31.75 1.31
C LEU A 213 4.95 32.46 0.90
N GLY A 214 3.93 32.44 1.77
CA GLY A 214 2.56 32.88 1.47
C GLY A 214 1.68 31.77 0.90
N ASP A 215 0.37 31.92 1.07
CA ASP A 215 -0.65 30.90 0.79
C ASP A 215 -0.78 30.50 -0.68
N ASN A 216 -0.34 31.35 -1.60
CA ASN A 216 -0.51 31.18 -3.05
C ASN A 216 0.81 30.85 -3.78
N ASP A 217 1.88 30.52 -3.07
CA ASP A 217 3.12 30.09 -3.71
C ASP A 217 2.92 28.69 -4.38
N PRO A 218 3.39 28.46 -5.61
CA PRO A 218 3.26 27.17 -6.29
C PRO A 218 3.81 25.98 -5.49
N ARG A 219 4.85 26.18 -4.68
CA ARG A 219 5.41 25.16 -3.78
C ARG A 219 4.44 24.74 -2.67
N VAL A 220 3.59 25.68 -2.23
CA VAL A 220 2.50 25.38 -1.27
C VAL A 220 1.44 24.49 -1.93
N ALA A 221 1.13 24.71 -3.21
CA ALA A 221 0.22 23.85 -3.95
C ALA A 221 0.74 22.40 -4.03
N GLU A 222 2.03 22.22 -4.30
CA GLU A 222 2.65 20.89 -4.33
C GLU A 222 2.53 20.18 -2.97
N THR A 223 2.78 20.88 -1.86
CA THR A 223 2.61 20.33 -0.51
C THR A 223 1.15 20.02 -0.18
N CYS A 224 0.21 20.87 -0.60
CA CYS A 224 -1.23 20.59 -0.48
C CYS A 224 -1.61 19.30 -1.23
N ARG A 225 -1.02 19.03 -2.40
CA ARG A 225 -1.24 17.79 -3.15
C ARG A 225 -0.72 16.58 -2.40
N TYR A 226 0.50 16.61 -1.86
CA TYR A 226 1.02 15.51 -1.03
C TYR A 226 0.14 15.22 0.20
N LEU A 227 -0.33 16.28 0.87
CA LEU A 227 -1.25 16.13 1.99
C LEU A 227 -2.61 15.57 1.54
N ALA A 228 -3.12 15.98 0.38
CA ALA A 228 -4.34 15.42 -0.19
C ALA A 228 -4.19 13.93 -0.54
N GLU A 229 -3.05 13.52 -1.10
CA GLU A 229 -2.73 12.12 -1.37
C GLU A 229 -2.68 11.29 -0.07
N ALA A 230 -2.10 11.84 1.01
CA ALA A 230 -2.11 11.19 2.33
C ALA A 230 -3.53 11.05 2.91
N HIS A 231 -4.37 12.08 2.75
CA HIS A 231 -5.78 12.00 3.15
C HIS A 231 -6.57 10.97 2.31
N VAL A 232 -6.28 10.82 1.00
CA VAL A 232 -6.86 9.77 0.17
C VAL A 232 -6.45 8.38 0.68
N GLN A 233 -5.18 8.18 1.04
CA GLN A 233 -4.71 6.92 1.62
C GLN A 233 -5.40 6.59 2.95
N ALA A 234 -5.69 7.63 3.76
CA ALA A 234 -6.44 7.51 5.00
C ALA A 234 -7.98 7.45 4.81
N MET A 235 -8.47 7.40 3.55
CA MET A 235 -9.89 7.41 3.17
C MET A 235 -10.66 8.66 3.66
N GLN A 236 -9.96 9.78 3.88
CA GLN A 236 -10.51 11.07 4.31
C GLN A 236 -10.75 11.95 3.06
N PHE A 237 -11.78 11.61 2.29
CA PHE A 237 -11.98 12.16 0.94
C PHE A 237 -12.45 13.62 0.94
N ASP A 238 -13.10 14.12 1.98
CA ASP A 238 -13.57 15.50 2.06
C ASP A 238 -12.41 16.48 2.31
N GLU A 239 -11.48 16.11 3.18
CA GLU A 239 -10.24 16.84 3.41
C GLU A 239 -9.36 16.84 2.16
N ALA A 240 -9.22 15.68 1.51
CA ALA A 240 -8.48 15.55 0.26
C ALA A 240 -9.06 16.43 -0.85
N ASP A 241 -10.38 16.46 -1.01
CA ASP A 241 -11.11 17.29 -1.98
C ASP A 241 -10.83 18.78 -1.77
N SER A 242 -10.93 19.24 -0.51
CA SER A 242 -10.66 20.63 -0.16
C SER A 242 -9.24 21.06 -0.51
N LEU A 243 -8.24 20.23 -0.17
CA LEU A 243 -6.84 20.49 -0.49
C LEU A 243 -6.56 20.48 -1.99
N CYS A 244 -7.12 19.49 -2.71
CA CYS A 244 -6.93 19.38 -4.15
C CYS A 244 -7.55 20.55 -4.92
N LYS A 245 -8.70 21.08 -4.47
CA LYS A 245 -9.30 22.30 -5.01
C LYS A 245 -8.38 23.51 -4.82
N LYS A 246 -7.78 23.66 -3.63
CA LYS A 246 -6.80 24.72 -3.36
C LYS A 246 -5.58 24.59 -4.28
N THR A 247 -5.06 23.39 -4.49
CA THR A 247 -3.94 23.11 -5.38
C THR A 247 -4.26 23.53 -6.81
N LEU A 248 -5.41 23.11 -7.34
CA LEU A 248 -5.89 23.49 -8.68
C LEU A 248 -6.03 24.99 -8.85
N GLU A 249 -6.53 25.70 -7.82
CA GLU A 249 -6.68 27.15 -7.87
C GLU A 249 -5.32 27.86 -7.96
N ILE A 250 -4.33 27.45 -7.16
CA ILE A 250 -2.98 28.02 -7.19
C ILE A 250 -2.30 27.73 -8.53
N HIS A 251 -2.30 26.50 -9.01
CA HIS A 251 -1.66 26.14 -10.28
C HIS A 251 -2.33 26.82 -11.47
N ARG A 252 -3.64 26.99 -11.44
CA ARG A 252 -4.36 27.72 -12.50
C ARG A 252 -3.91 29.17 -12.65
N VAL A 253 -3.45 29.80 -11.56
CA VAL A 253 -2.95 31.19 -11.58
C VAL A 253 -1.49 31.25 -11.99
N HIS A 254 -0.67 30.28 -11.58
CA HIS A 254 0.78 30.35 -11.70
C HIS A 254 1.38 29.51 -12.81
N SER A 255 0.69 28.43 -13.24
CA SER A 255 1.16 27.56 -14.32
C SER A 255 0.50 27.89 -15.66
N PRO A 256 1.16 27.58 -16.78
CA PRO A 256 0.55 27.73 -18.10
C PRO A 256 -0.66 26.79 -18.24
N PRO A 257 -1.63 27.13 -19.10
CA PRO A 257 -2.76 26.25 -19.40
C PRO A 257 -2.28 24.87 -19.87
N ALA A 258 -2.95 23.82 -19.39
CA ALA A 258 -2.60 22.43 -19.68
C ALA A 258 -1.19 22.03 -19.21
N SER A 259 -0.74 22.55 -18.08
CA SER A 259 0.54 22.17 -17.46
C SER A 259 0.51 20.74 -16.91
N LEU A 260 1.70 20.18 -16.65
CA LEU A 260 1.82 18.85 -16.04
C LEU A 260 1.36 18.85 -14.58
N GLU A 261 1.56 19.96 -13.88
CA GLU A 261 1.09 20.17 -12.50
C GLU A 261 -0.45 20.13 -12.46
N GLU A 262 -1.12 20.88 -13.33
CA GLU A 262 -2.59 20.85 -13.45
C GLU A 262 -3.09 19.44 -13.78
N ALA A 263 -2.42 18.72 -14.66
CA ALA A 263 -2.78 17.36 -15.01
C ALA A 263 -2.65 16.38 -13.82
N ALA A 264 -1.60 16.53 -13.01
CA ALA A 264 -1.43 15.73 -11.81
C ALA A 264 -2.54 16.00 -10.77
N ASP A 265 -2.87 17.26 -10.54
CA ASP A 265 -3.96 17.65 -9.63
C ASP A 265 -5.32 17.13 -10.11
N ARG A 266 -5.59 17.19 -11.41
CA ARG A 266 -6.83 16.67 -12.00
C ARG A 266 -6.92 15.14 -11.89
N ARG A 267 -5.80 14.41 -12.02
CA ARG A 267 -5.77 12.96 -11.79
C ARG A 267 -6.10 12.64 -10.33
N LEU A 268 -5.55 13.40 -9.39
CA LEU A 268 -5.87 13.23 -7.95
C LEU A 268 -7.35 13.55 -7.67
N MET A 269 -7.87 14.65 -8.24
CA MET A 269 -9.29 15.00 -8.10
C MET A 269 -10.20 13.92 -8.68
N ALA A 270 -9.85 13.34 -9.82
CA ALA A 270 -10.60 12.23 -10.40
C ALA A 270 -10.64 11.01 -9.48
N LEU A 271 -9.52 10.67 -8.83
CA LEU A 271 -9.47 9.59 -7.86
C LEU A 271 -10.37 9.88 -6.63
N ILE A 272 -10.38 11.12 -6.15
CA ILE A 272 -11.26 11.56 -5.05
C ILE A 272 -12.73 11.46 -5.45
N CYS A 273 -13.09 11.94 -6.64
CA CYS A 273 -14.44 11.86 -7.18
C CYS A 273 -14.88 10.39 -7.37
N GLU A 274 -14.02 9.53 -7.93
CA GLU A 274 -14.26 8.09 -8.07
C GLU A 274 -14.56 7.45 -6.70
N ALA A 275 -13.75 7.76 -5.68
CA ALA A 275 -13.94 7.25 -4.31
C ALA A 275 -15.24 7.73 -3.64
N LYS A 276 -15.69 8.93 -3.97
CA LYS A 276 -16.97 9.51 -3.52
C LYS A 276 -18.16 9.00 -4.36
N GLY A 277 -17.93 8.23 -5.42
CA GLY A 277 -18.96 7.72 -6.33
C GLY A 277 -19.44 8.72 -7.38
N ASP A 278 -18.80 9.88 -7.49
CA ASP A 278 -19.09 10.90 -8.52
C ASP A 278 -18.28 10.59 -9.80
N TYR A 279 -18.76 9.61 -10.53
CA TYR A 279 -18.06 9.09 -11.72
C TYR A 279 -18.04 10.06 -12.90
N GLU A 280 -19.07 10.90 -13.03
CA GLU A 280 -19.15 11.92 -14.09
C GLU A 280 -18.07 12.99 -13.90
N SER A 281 -17.96 13.57 -12.71
CA SER A 281 -16.89 14.53 -12.39
C SER A 281 -15.49 13.90 -12.49
N ALA A 282 -15.34 12.64 -12.11
CA ALA A 282 -14.09 11.93 -12.28
C ALA A 282 -13.69 11.80 -13.76
N LEU A 283 -14.62 11.47 -14.65
CA LEU A 283 -14.37 11.43 -16.10
C LEU A 283 -14.00 12.80 -16.67
N GLU A 284 -14.68 13.88 -16.26
CA GLU A 284 -14.33 15.23 -16.68
C GLU A 284 -12.89 15.59 -16.32
N HIS A 285 -12.49 15.33 -15.07
CA HIS A 285 -11.13 15.58 -14.61
C HIS A 285 -10.09 14.73 -15.38
N LEU A 286 -10.36 13.45 -15.65
CA LEU A 286 -9.45 12.60 -16.43
C LEU A 286 -9.33 13.05 -17.88
N VAL A 287 -10.42 13.50 -18.51
CA VAL A 287 -10.37 14.03 -19.89
C VAL A 287 -9.48 15.28 -19.96
N LEU A 288 -9.64 16.21 -18.99
CA LEU A 288 -8.81 17.41 -18.93
C LEU A 288 -7.34 17.08 -18.65
N ALA A 289 -7.07 16.11 -17.76
CA ALA A 289 -5.72 15.62 -17.53
C ALA A 289 -5.12 14.98 -18.79
N SER A 290 -5.89 14.17 -19.52
CA SER A 290 -5.45 13.56 -20.77
C SER A 290 -5.11 14.61 -21.83
N MET A 291 -5.92 15.66 -21.96
CA MET A 291 -5.65 16.78 -22.89
C MET A 291 -4.33 17.49 -22.57
N ALA A 292 -4.07 17.73 -21.27
CA ALA A 292 -2.81 18.32 -20.83
C ALA A 292 -1.62 17.40 -21.11
N MET A 293 -1.73 16.10 -20.86
CA MET A 293 -0.66 15.14 -21.17
C MET A 293 -0.39 15.03 -22.68
N ILE A 294 -1.43 15.08 -23.51
CA ILE A 294 -1.29 15.11 -24.99
C ILE A 294 -0.53 16.36 -25.42
N ALA A 295 -0.91 17.54 -24.90
CA ALA A 295 -0.25 18.79 -25.22
C ALA A 295 1.25 18.81 -24.87
N ASN A 296 1.64 18.03 -23.85
CA ASN A 296 3.03 17.88 -23.40
C ASN A 296 3.75 16.64 -23.98
N GLY A 297 3.15 15.92 -24.92
CA GLY A 297 3.76 14.76 -25.57
C GLY A 297 3.97 13.54 -24.66
N GLN A 298 3.19 13.42 -23.57
CA GLN A 298 3.32 12.37 -22.56
C GLN A 298 2.42 11.17 -22.89
N GLU A 299 2.69 10.49 -24.01
CA GLU A 299 1.84 9.41 -24.54
C GLU A 299 1.61 8.25 -23.52
N ASN A 300 2.63 7.88 -22.76
CA ASN A 300 2.49 6.82 -21.75
C ASN A 300 1.56 7.23 -20.59
N GLU A 301 1.60 8.50 -20.19
CA GLU A 301 0.69 9.03 -19.17
C GLU A 301 -0.75 9.12 -19.69
N VAL A 302 -0.92 9.46 -20.97
CA VAL A 302 -2.25 9.38 -21.63
C VAL A 302 -2.79 7.96 -21.56
N ALA A 303 -1.96 6.94 -21.86
CA ALA A 303 -2.38 5.55 -21.75
C ALA A 303 -2.73 5.14 -20.29
N SER A 304 -2.00 5.65 -19.31
CA SER A 304 -2.33 5.44 -17.90
C SER A 304 -3.68 6.07 -17.52
N ILE A 305 -3.97 7.26 -18.04
CA ILE A 305 -5.27 7.93 -17.85
C ILE A 305 -6.39 7.15 -18.58
N ASP A 306 -6.15 6.63 -19.78
CA ASP A 306 -7.12 5.79 -20.50
C ASP A 306 -7.50 4.53 -19.69
N ILE A 307 -6.56 3.94 -18.91
CA ILE A 307 -6.88 2.86 -17.97
C ILE A 307 -7.83 3.36 -16.89
N SER A 308 -7.56 4.52 -16.29
CA SER A 308 -8.44 5.09 -15.25
C SER A 308 -9.84 5.38 -15.81
N ILE A 309 -9.94 5.94 -16.99
CA ILE A 309 -11.22 6.14 -17.70
C ILE A 309 -11.94 4.80 -17.91
N GLY A 310 -11.22 3.77 -18.35
CA GLY A 310 -11.75 2.41 -18.51
C GLY A 310 -12.27 1.81 -17.19
N ASN A 311 -11.56 2.05 -16.07
CA ASN A 311 -12.01 1.61 -14.75
C ASN A 311 -13.34 2.26 -14.37
N ILE A 312 -13.49 3.58 -14.58
CA ILE A 312 -14.72 4.32 -14.29
C ILE A 312 -15.86 3.82 -15.19
N TYR A 313 -15.64 3.62 -16.49
CA TYR A 313 -16.65 3.04 -17.37
C TYR A 313 -17.07 1.63 -16.94
N SER A 314 -16.11 0.82 -16.45
CA SER A 314 -16.42 -0.50 -15.89
C SER A 314 -17.29 -0.40 -14.62
N SER A 315 -17.05 0.58 -13.76
CA SER A 315 -17.87 0.85 -12.57
C SER A 315 -19.27 1.33 -12.91
N LEU A 316 -19.39 2.12 -13.98
CA LEU A 316 -20.67 2.56 -14.55
C LEU A 316 -21.40 1.46 -15.37
N THR A 317 -20.84 0.24 -15.44
CA THR A 317 -21.35 -0.86 -16.29
C THR A 317 -21.35 -0.55 -17.79
N ARG A 318 -20.63 0.47 -18.23
CA ARG A 318 -20.46 0.88 -19.63
C ARG A 318 -19.30 0.09 -20.23
N PHE A 319 -19.52 -1.22 -20.41
CA PHE A 319 -18.43 -2.18 -20.71
C PHE A 319 -17.79 -1.98 -22.09
N ASP A 320 -18.52 -1.53 -23.10
CA ASP A 320 -17.96 -1.33 -24.44
C ASP A 320 -17.00 -0.14 -24.46
N GLU A 321 -17.32 0.95 -23.76
CA GLU A 321 -16.43 2.10 -23.59
C GLU A 321 -15.19 1.75 -22.74
N ALA A 322 -15.38 0.90 -21.72
CA ALA A 322 -14.26 0.40 -20.93
C ALA A 322 -13.29 -0.43 -21.80
N VAL A 323 -13.81 -1.35 -22.64
CA VAL A 323 -12.99 -2.12 -23.60
C VAL A 323 -12.21 -1.20 -24.52
N PHE A 324 -12.90 -0.18 -25.10
CA PHE A 324 -12.27 0.76 -25.99
C PHE A 324 -11.10 1.52 -25.32
N SER A 325 -11.32 2.02 -24.11
CA SER A 325 -10.31 2.76 -23.34
C SER A 325 -9.10 1.85 -23.00
N TYR A 326 -9.32 0.63 -22.57
CA TYR A 326 -8.24 -0.34 -22.30
C TYR A 326 -7.49 -0.75 -23.58
N GLN A 327 -8.18 -0.93 -24.72
CA GLN A 327 -7.51 -1.25 -25.99
C GLN A 327 -6.65 -0.11 -26.51
N LYS A 328 -7.10 1.14 -26.32
CA LYS A 328 -6.32 2.34 -26.64
C LYS A 328 -5.03 2.37 -25.80
N ALA A 329 -5.12 2.19 -24.48
CA ALA A 329 -3.96 2.10 -23.60
C ALA A 329 -3.03 0.95 -23.98
N LEU A 330 -3.58 -0.22 -24.29
CA LEU A 330 -2.83 -1.40 -24.70
C LEU A 330 -2.00 -1.14 -25.97
N THR A 331 -2.58 -0.45 -26.95
CA THR A 331 -1.90 -0.11 -28.20
C THR A 331 -0.71 0.81 -27.95
N VAL A 332 -0.87 1.83 -27.11
CA VAL A 332 0.21 2.76 -26.75
C VAL A 332 1.32 2.05 -25.99
N PHE A 333 0.99 1.26 -24.96
CA PHE A 333 2.03 0.55 -24.20
C PHE A 333 2.80 -0.48 -25.02
N LYS A 334 2.13 -1.18 -25.93
CA LYS A 334 2.81 -2.12 -26.85
C LYS A 334 3.77 -1.41 -27.80
N SER A 335 3.37 -0.26 -28.33
CA SER A 335 4.22 0.51 -29.25
C SER A 335 5.40 1.18 -28.55
N SER A 336 5.19 1.71 -27.33
CA SER A 336 6.21 2.50 -26.62
C SER A 336 7.14 1.66 -25.73
N LYS A 337 6.60 0.62 -25.06
CA LYS A 337 7.32 -0.20 -24.07
C LYS A 337 7.56 -1.65 -24.53
N GLY A 338 6.86 -2.10 -25.57
CA GLY A 338 6.92 -3.47 -26.11
C GLY A 338 5.91 -4.43 -25.49
N ASP A 339 5.64 -5.53 -26.20
CA ASP A 339 4.60 -6.51 -25.87
C ASP A 339 4.76 -7.23 -24.52
N ASN A 340 5.99 -7.30 -24.00
CA ASN A 340 6.29 -8.02 -22.75
C ASN A 340 6.50 -7.09 -21.55
N HIS A 341 6.10 -5.82 -21.67
CA HIS A 341 6.23 -4.87 -20.56
C HIS A 341 5.13 -5.11 -19.51
N PRO A 342 5.40 -4.96 -18.20
CA PRO A 342 4.40 -5.11 -17.13
C PRO A 342 3.16 -4.24 -17.29
N SER A 343 3.29 -3.02 -17.81
CA SER A 343 2.13 -2.15 -18.12
C SER A 343 1.16 -2.81 -19.12
N VAL A 344 1.66 -3.64 -20.07
CA VAL A 344 0.82 -4.43 -20.98
C VAL A 344 0.10 -5.54 -20.23
N ALA A 345 0.79 -6.19 -19.28
CA ALA A 345 0.18 -7.21 -18.42
C ALA A 345 -0.92 -6.60 -17.53
N SER A 346 -0.70 -5.41 -16.96
CA SER A 346 -1.71 -4.71 -16.17
C SER A 346 -2.99 -4.45 -16.97
N VAL A 347 -2.88 -4.00 -18.24
CA VAL A 347 -4.07 -3.82 -19.11
C VAL A 347 -4.75 -5.17 -19.40
N PHE A 348 -3.99 -6.25 -19.61
CA PHE A 348 -4.59 -7.58 -19.78
C PHE A 348 -5.38 -8.02 -18.55
N VAL A 349 -4.91 -7.73 -17.34
CA VAL A 349 -5.66 -8.00 -16.09
C VAL A 349 -6.97 -7.22 -16.05
N ARG A 350 -6.96 -5.93 -16.42
CA ARG A 350 -8.19 -5.11 -16.51
C ARG A 350 -9.19 -5.67 -17.54
N LEU A 351 -8.69 -6.06 -18.71
CA LEU A 351 -9.52 -6.71 -19.72
C LEU A 351 -10.06 -8.07 -19.24
N ALA A 352 -9.26 -8.85 -18.53
CA ALA A 352 -9.70 -10.13 -17.97
C ALA A 352 -10.86 -9.95 -16.98
N ASP A 353 -10.74 -9.00 -16.04
CA ASP A 353 -11.82 -8.68 -15.10
C ASP A 353 -13.10 -8.23 -15.84
N LEU A 354 -12.94 -7.34 -16.83
CA LEU A 354 -14.06 -6.84 -17.62
C LEU A 354 -14.77 -7.93 -18.42
N TYR A 355 -14.01 -8.82 -19.07
CA TYR A 355 -14.59 -9.95 -19.81
C TYR A 355 -15.25 -10.97 -18.88
N TYR A 356 -14.76 -11.13 -17.64
CA TYR A 356 -15.47 -11.91 -16.64
C TYR A 356 -16.82 -11.29 -16.29
N LYS A 357 -16.86 -9.97 -16.01
CA LYS A 357 -18.10 -9.23 -15.69
C LYS A 357 -19.14 -9.30 -16.81
N THR A 358 -18.69 -9.41 -18.07
CA THR A 358 -19.57 -9.58 -19.24
C THR A 358 -19.91 -11.03 -19.56
N GLY A 359 -19.55 -12.02 -18.70
CA GLY A 359 -19.81 -13.43 -18.88
C GLY A 359 -18.95 -14.16 -19.91
N LYS A 360 -17.95 -13.49 -20.49
CA LYS A 360 -17.03 -14.05 -21.48
C LYS A 360 -15.82 -14.71 -20.78
N VAL A 361 -16.09 -15.79 -20.04
CA VAL A 361 -15.10 -16.44 -19.15
C VAL A 361 -13.88 -16.98 -19.91
N ARG A 362 -14.04 -17.45 -21.16
CA ARG A 362 -12.92 -17.98 -21.96
C ARG A 362 -11.93 -16.88 -22.34
N GLU A 363 -12.44 -15.73 -22.77
CA GLU A 363 -11.66 -14.56 -23.10
C GLU A 363 -10.95 -14.00 -21.86
N SER A 364 -11.68 -13.91 -20.74
CA SER A 364 -11.12 -13.52 -19.45
C SER A 364 -9.90 -14.38 -19.07
N ARG A 365 -10.04 -15.71 -19.17
CA ARG A 365 -8.94 -16.65 -18.90
C ARG A 365 -7.75 -16.44 -19.83
N SER A 366 -7.99 -16.26 -21.12
CA SER A 366 -6.91 -16.00 -22.09
C SER A 366 -6.12 -14.75 -21.76
N TYR A 367 -6.79 -13.69 -21.32
CA TYR A 367 -6.11 -12.46 -20.87
C TYR A 367 -5.31 -12.66 -19.58
N CYS A 368 -5.82 -13.44 -18.60
CA CYS A 368 -5.07 -13.82 -17.40
C CYS A 368 -3.78 -14.58 -17.79
N GLU A 369 -3.87 -15.57 -18.68
CA GLU A 369 -2.72 -16.34 -19.14
C GLU A 369 -1.69 -15.48 -19.88
N ASN A 370 -2.13 -14.50 -20.67
CA ASN A 370 -1.24 -13.54 -21.34
C ASN A 370 -0.50 -12.66 -20.32
N ALA A 371 -1.18 -12.15 -19.31
CA ALA A 371 -0.57 -11.37 -18.24
C ALA A 371 0.45 -12.21 -17.45
N LEU A 372 0.09 -13.43 -17.07
CA LEU A 372 0.98 -14.35 -16.36
C LEU A 372 2.23 -14.72 -17.16
N ARG A 373 2.14 -14.80 -18.50
CA ARG A 373 3.30 -15.03 -19.36
C ARG A 373 4.30 -13.90 -19.30
N ILE A 374 3.82 -12.65 -19.23
CA ILE A 374 4.67 -11.46 -19.08
C ILE A 374 5.31 -11.44 -17.68
N TYR A 375 4.52 -11.64 -16.62
CA TYR A 375 5.04 -11.68 -15.25
C TYR A 375 6.00 -12.84 -14.96
N ALA A 376 5.92 -13.93 -15.73
CA ALA A 376 6.87 -15.05 -15.63
C ALA A 376 8.27 -14.73 -16.20
N LYS A 377 8.37 -13.75 -17.09
CA LYS A 377 9.62 -13.29 -17.71
C LYS A 377 9.66 -11.77 -17.77
N PRO A 378 9.76 -11.11 -16.60
CA PRO A 378 9.72 -9.66 -16.54
C PRO A 378 10.93 -9.03 -17.25
N VAL A 379 10.73 -7.86 -17.83
CA VAL A 379 11.82 -7.06 -18.39
C VAL A 379 12.71 -6.53 -17.26
N PRO A 380 14.02 -6.32 -17.52
CA PRO A 380 14.91 -5.74 -16.52
C PRO A 380 14.38 -4.40 -15.99
N GLY A 381 14.39 -4.22 -14.67
CA GLY A 381 13.90 -3.02 -14.01
C GLY A 381 12.44 -3.12 -13.53
N THR A 382 11.72 -4.21 -13.84
CA THR A 382 10.39 -4.45 -13.25
C THR A 382 10.52 -4.71 -11.76
N SER A 383 9.72 -3.99 -10.96
CA SER A 383 9.71 -4.18 -9.51
C SER A 383 9.02 -5.49 -9.10
N ALA A 384 9.46 -6.06 -7.97
CA ALA A 384 8.82 -7.25 -7.42
C ALA A 384 7.38 -6.96 -6.96
N GLU A 385 7.16 -5.73 -6.50
CA GLU A 385 5.86 -5.21 -6.05
C GLU A 385 4.84 -5.19 -7.20
N GLU A 386 5.24 -4.68 -8.36
CA GLU A 386 4.38 -4.64 -9.56
C GLU A 386 3.96 -6.05 -10.00
N ILE A 387 4.90 -7.00 -10.00
CA ILE A 387 4.61 -8.40 -10.35
C ILE A 387 3.69 -9.04 -9.30
N ALA A 388 3.97 -8.82 -8.01
CA ALA A 388 3.16 -9.36 -6.91
C ALA A 388 1.74 -8.81 -6.93
N SER A 389 1.56 -7.51 -7.16
CA SER A 389 0.25 -6.86 -7.33
C SER A 389 -0.53 -7.48 -8.48
N GLY A 390 0.08 -7.59 -9.67
CA GLY A 390 -0.56 -8.21 -10.83
C GLY A 390 -0.94 -9.67 -10.59
N MET A 391 -0.09 -10.47 -9.93
CA MET A 391 -0.42 -11.85 -9.57
C MET A 391 -1.58 -11.91 -8.56
N THR A 392 -1.64 -10.97 -7.63
CA THR A 392 -2.72 -10.87 -6.63
C THR A 392 -4.05 -10.49 -7.30
N GLU A 393 -4.05 -9.56 -8.26
CA GLU A 393 -5.25 -9.22 -9.04
C GLU A 393 -5.74 -10.41 -9.87
N ILE A 394 -4.83 -11.12 -10.55
CA ILE A 394 -5.19 -12.32 -11.32
C ILE A 394 -5.74 -13.41 -10.39
N SER A 395 -5.19 -13.57 -9.17
CA SER A 395 -5.71 -14.55 -8.21
C SER A 395 -7.18 -14.29 -7.85
N ALA A 396 -7.59 -12.99 -7.78
CA ALA A 396 -8.99 -12.63 -7.58
C ALA A 396 -9.89 -13.10 -8.73
N ILE A 397 -9.40 -13.01 -9.96
CA ILE A 397 -10.16 -13.50 -11.13
C ILE A 397 -10.27 -15.03 -11.11
N TYR A 398 -9.21 -15.76 -10.70
CA TYR A 398 -9.27 -17.21 -10.53
C TYR A 398 -10.20 -17.63 -9.36
N GLU A 399 -10.29 -16.83 -8.31
CA GLU A 399 -11.30 -17.00 -7.26
C GLU A 399 -12.72 -16.92 -7.84
N LEU A 400 -13.00 -15.92 -8.68
CA LEU A 400 -14.27 -15.77 -9.39
C LEU A 400 -14.56 -16.92 -10.35
N PHE A 401 -13.53 -17.55 -10.94
CA PHE A 401 -13.68 -18.80 -11.71
C PHE A 401 -13.98 -20.03 -10.85
N ASN A 402 -14.04 -19.86 -9.50
CA ASN A 402 -14.12 -20.97 -8.53
C ASN A 402 -12.93 -21.94 -8.62
N GLU A 403 -11.74 -21.41 -8.86
CA GLU A 403 -10.47 -22.14 -8.93
C GLU A 403 -9.50 -21.70 -7.82
N PRO A 404 -9.85 -21.89 -6.53
CA PRO A 404 -9.06 -21.40 -5.41
C PRO A 404 -7.66 -22.03 -5.35
N GLY A 405 -7.46 -23.22 -5.92
CA GLY A 405 -6.14 -23.87 -5.98
C GLY A 405 -5.15 -23.13 -6.89
N GLU A 406 -5.60 -22.59 -8.01
CA GLU A 406 -4.74 -21.77 -8.90
C GLU A 406 -4.52 -20.37 -8.30
N ALA A 407 -5.57 -19.77 -7.72
CA ALA A 407 -5.45 -18.52 -6.99
C ALA A 407 -4.41 -18.62 -5.86
N LEU A 408 -4.45 -19.69 -5.07
CA LEU A 408 -3.49 -19.94 -3.99
C LEU A 408 -2.04 -20.00 -4.48
N LYS A 409 -1.79 -20.68 -5.60
CA LYS A 409 -0.44 -20.74 -6.20
C LYS A 409 0.09 -19.36 -6.60
N LEU A 410 -0.77 -18.50 -7.12
CA LEU A 410 -0.39 -17.13 -7.50
C LEU A 410 -0.09 -16.27 -6.27
N LEU A 411 -0.93 -16.34 -5.24
CA LEU A 411 -0.72 -15.62 -3.99
C LEU A 411 0.58 -16.05 -3.28
N GLN A 412 0.87 -17.35 -3.24
CA GLN A 412 2.12 -17.86 -2.67
C GLN A 412 3.35 -17.38 -3.45
N LYS A 413 3.27 -17.26 -4.79
CA LYS A 413 4.34 -16.67 -5.58
C LYS A 413 4.50 -15.16 -5.30
N ALA A 414 3.40 -14.45 -5.19
CA ALA A 414 3.41 -13.02 -4.86
C ALA A 414 4.05 -12.76 -3.50
N MET A 415 3.68 -13.53 -2.47
CA MET A 415 4.31 -13.46 -1.14
C MET A 415 5.82 -13.66 -1.21
N LYS A 416 6.27 -14.71 -1.90
CA LYS A 416 7.70 -15.02 -2.03
C LYS A 416 8.50 -13.91 -2.71
N LEU A 417 7.89 -13.15 -3.62
CA LEU A 417 8.54 -12.00 -4.27
C LEU A 417 8.74 -10.82 -3.32
N LEU A 418 7.90 -10.70 -2.27
CA LEU A 418 7.89 -9.59 -1.33
C LEU A 418 8.59 -9.92 0.00
N GLU A 419 8.90 -11.18 0.28
CA GLU A 419 9.39 -11.68 1.58
C GLU A 419 10.59 -10.90 2.11
N ASP A 420 11.55 -10.56 1.22
CA ASP A 420 12.79 -9.85 1.57
C ASP A 420 12.71 -8.33 1.32
N LYS A 421 11.51 -7.79 1.03
CA LYS A 421 11.37 -6.38 0.71
C LYS A 421 11.01 -5.56 1.95
N PRO A 422 11.78 -4.51 2.28
CA PRO A 422 11.47 -3.63 3.40
C PRO A 422 10.17 -2.84 3.12
N GLY A 423 9.40 -2.56 4.17
CA GLY A 423 8.18 -1.75 4.08
C GLY A 423 6.96 -2.46 3.50
N GLN A 424 7.04 -3.75 3.12
CA GLN A 424 5.94 -4.49 2.48
C GLN A 424 5.08 -5.31 3.47
N GLN A 425 5.21 -5.09 4.77
CA GLN A 425 4.52 -5.92 5.78
C GLN A 425 3.00 -5.87 5.67
N SER A 426 2.44 -4.69 5.42
CA SER A 426 1.00 -4.52 5.22
C SER A 426 0.51 -5.21 3.94
N THR A 427 1.24 -5.05 2.83
CA THR A 427 0.94 -5.74 1.57
C THR A 427 1.00 -7.26 1.72
N ILE A 428 2.02 -7.78 2.40
CA ILE A 428 2.16 -9.21 2.70
C ILE A 428 0.98 -9.68 3.57
N ALA A 429 0.59 -8.92 4.60
CA ALA A 429 -0.57 -9.25 5.43
C ALA A 429 -1.86 -9.32 4.60
N GLY A 430 -2.05 -8.40 3.65
CA GLY A 430 -3.17 -8.43 2.72
C GLY A 430 -3.18 -9.69 1.85
N ILE A 431 -2.02 -10.12 1.35
CA ILE A 431 -1.91 -11.35 0.55
C ILE A 431 -2.14 -12.57 1.45
N GLU A 432 -1.60 -12.62 2.67
CA GLU A 432 -1.83 -13.71 3.63
C GLU A 432 -3.31 -13.85 4.01
N ALA A 433 -4.01 -12.74 4.20
CA ALA A 433 -5.46 -12.78 4.41
C ALA A 433 -6.19 -13.44 3.23
N ARG A 434 -5.80 -13.11 1.99
CA ARG A 434 -6.38 -13.77 0.81
C ARG A 434 -6.00 -15.25 0.71
N VAL A 435 -4.77 -15.62 1.06
CA VAL A 435 -4.35 -17.03 1.19
C VAL A 435 -5.25 -17.76 2.19
N GLY A 436 -5.56 -17.12 3.33
CA GLY A 436 -6.51 -17.63 4.32
C GLY A 436 -7.89 -17.91 3.72
N VAL A 437 -8.42 -16.97 2.92
CA VAL A 437 -9.70 -17.16 2.21
C VAL A 437 -9.62 -18.34 1.24
N MET A 438 -8.54 -18.45 0.45
CA MET A 438 -8.37 -19.56 -0.48
C MET A 438 -8.30 -20.92 0.24
N PHE A 439 -7.58 -21.01 1.36
CA PHE A 439 -7.57 -22.22 2.18
C PHE A 439 -8.96 -22.55 2.75
N TYR A 440 -9.71 -21.54 3.18
CA TYR A 440 -11.08 -21.72 3.64
C TYR A 440 -11.97 -22.31 2.53
N MET A 441 -11.90 -21.77 1.31
CA MET A 441 -12.68 -22.25 0.16
C MET A 441 -12.34 -23.70 -0.23
N VAL A 442 -11.10 -24.13 -0.02
CA VAL A 442 -10.65 -25.51 -0.27
C VAL A 442 -10.98 -26.45 0.90
N GLY A 443 -11.50 -25.95 2.02
CA GLY A 443 -11.81 -26.72 3.23
C GLY A 443 -10.60 -27.03 4.13
N ARG A 444 -9.46 -26.35 3.91
CA ARG A 444 -8.24 -26.48 4.72
C ARG A 444 -8.25 -25.46 5.87
N TYR A 445 -9.16 -25.68 6.83
CA TYR A 445 -9.48 -24.65 7.84
C TYR A 445 -8.37 -24.36 8.83
N GLU A 446 -7.52 -25.33 9.20
CA GLU A 446 -6.36 -25.07 10.08
C GLU A 446 -5.34 -24.17 9.39
N GLU A 447 -5.05 -24.40 8.13
CA GLU A 447 -4.12 -23.55 7.37
C GLU A 447 -4.72 -22.18 7.08
N SER A 448 -6.04 -22.13 6.87
CA SER A 448 -6.78 -20.87 6.76
C SER A 448 -6.62 -20.02 8.01
N ARG A 449 -6.89 -20.61 9.19
CA ARG A 449 -6.70 -19.95 10.48
C ARG A 449 -5.27 -19.47 10.67
N GLY A 450 -4.26 -20.32 10.38
CA GLY A 450 -2.85 -19.96 10.50
C GLY A 450 -2.45 -18.80 9.59
N ALA A 451 -2.97 -18.74 8.35
CA ALA A 451 -2.72 -17.63 7.43
C ALA A 451 -3.35 -16.31 7.94
N PHE A 452 -4.57 -16.35 8.45
CA PHE A 452 -5.20 -15.19 9.06
C PHE A 452 -4.48 -14.74 10.33
N GLU A 453 -4.04 -15.66 11.18
CA GLU A 453 -3.27 -15.35 12.39
C GLU A 453 -1.96 -14.64 12.06
N SER A 454 -1.25 -15.08 11.01
CA SER A 454 -0.05 -14.39 10.51
C SER A 454 -0.37 -12.98 10.00
N ALA A 455 -1.44 -12.83 9.21
CA ALA A 455 -1.89 -11.53 8.72
C ALA A 455 -2.24 -10.57 9.86
N VAL A 456 -3.04 -11.04 10.83
CA VAL A 456 -3.42 -10.29 12.04
C VAL A 456 -2.18 -9.86 12.83
N GLY A 457 -1.20 -10.76 12.99
CA GLY A 457 0.07 -10.45 13.66
C GLY A 457 0.81 -9.29 12.99
N LYS A 458 0.95 -9.31 11.66
CA LYS A 458 1.61 -8.25 10.89
C LYS A 458 0.85 -6.93 10.95
N LEU A 459 -0.48 -6.94 10.78
CA LEU A 459 -1.33 -5.75 10.88
C LEU A 459 -1.31 -5.12 12.29
N ARG A 460 -1.14 -5.94 13.33
CA ARG A 460 -0.96 -5.43 14.70
C ARG A 460 0.37 -4.71 14.87
N VAL A 461 1.43 -5.17 14.23
CA VAL A 461 2.77 -4.56 14.28
C VAL A 461 2.82 -3.29 13.42
N SER A 462 2.20 -3.27 12.23
CA SER A 462 2.16 -2.10 11.35
C SER A 462 1.27 -0.95 11.88
N GLY A 463 0.56 -1.15 12.98
CA GLY A 463 -0.31 -0.12 13.58
C GLY A 463 -1.73 -0.08 13.01
N GLU A 464 -2.08 -0.97 12.09
CA GLU A 464 -3.38 -1.03 11.41
C GLU A 464 -4.51 -1.69 12.23
N ARG A 465 -4.34 -1.81 13.54
CA ARG A 465 -5.30 -2.46 14.46
C ARG A 465 -6.71 -1.87 14.44
N LYS A 466 -6.85 -0.66 13.92
CA LYS A 466 -8.12 0.08 13.86
C LYS A 466 -8.70 0.14 12.45
N SER A 467 -8.03 -0.42 11.45
CA SER A 467 -8.52 -0.36 10.08
C SER A 467 -9.74 -1.26 9.88
N ALA A 468 -10.65 -0.86 8.99
CA ALA A 468 -11.78 -1.71 8.57
C ALA A 468 -11.29 -3.06 8.02
N PHE A 469 -10.17 -3.06 7.28
CA PHE A 469 -9.55 -4.27 6.76
C PHE A 469 -9.17 -5.26 7.89
N PHE A 470 -8.58 -4.75 8.99
CA PHE A 470 -8.25 -5.58 10.14
C PHE A 470 -9.51 -6.25 10.74
N GLY A 471 -10.62 -5.49 10.86
CA GLY A 471 -11.91 -6.04 11.30
C GLY A 471 -12.43 -7.14 10.37
N VAL A 472 -12.31 -6.96 9.05
CA VAL A 472 -12.70 -7.98 8.07
C VAL A 472 -11.84 -9.24 8.21
N VAL A 473 -10.52 -9.10 8.38
CA VAL A 473 -9.62 -10.26 8.56
C VAL A 473 -9.96 -11.04 9.84
N LEU A 474 -10.26 -10.35 10.95
CA LEU A 474 -10.71 -11.00 12.19
C LEU A 474 -12.03 -11.77 11.97
N ASN A 475 -12.98 -11.20 11.26
CA ASN A 475 -14.23 -11.88 10.92
C ASN A 475 -13.98 -13.16 10.11
N GLN A 476 -13.12 -13.11 9.10
CA GLN A 476 -12.77 -14.29 8.30
C GLN A 476 -12.03 -15.37 9.12
N MET A 477 -11.15 -14.94 10.05
CA MET A 477 -10.49 -15.85 10.98
C MET A 477 -11.51 -16.52 11.92
N GLY A 478 -12.49 -15.76 12.41
CA GLY A 478 -13.60 -16.28 13.21
C GLY A 478 -14.39 -17.36 12.47
N LEU A 479 -14.69 -17.16 11.18
CA LEU A 479 -15.36 -18.17 10.35
C LEU A 479 -14.52 -19.46 10.23
N ALA A 480 -13.21 -19.36 10.09
CA ALA A 480 -12.33 -20.52 10.08
C ALA A 480 -12.35 -21.24 11.44
N CYS A 481 -12.36 -20.50 12.57
CA CYS A 481 -12.49 -21.07 13.91
C CYS A 481 -13.84 -21.80 14.12
N VAL A 482 -14.93 -21.28 13.57
CA VAL A 482 -16.24 -21.96 13.59
C VAL A 482 -16.17 -23.32 12.90
N GLN A 483 -15.53 -23.39 11.73
CA GLN A 483 -15.38 -24.65 10.99
C GLN A 483 -14.49 -25.67 11.74
N LEU A 484 -13.60 -25.18 12.60
CA LEU A 484 -12.74 -25.99 13.48
C LEU A 484 -13.38 -26.32 14.84
N PHE A 485 -14.66 -25.95 15.04
CA PHE A 485 -15.38 -26.10 16.31
C PHE A 485 -14.76 -25.33 17.49
N LYS A 486 -13.94 -24.31 17.23
CA LYS A 486 -13.37 -23.40 18.22
C LYS A 486 -14.32 -22.22 18.45
N ILE A 487 -15.49 -22.51 19.00
CA ILE A 487 -16.62 -21.56 19.04
C ILE A 487 -16.33 -20.36 19.96
N ASP A 488 -15.67 -20.59 21.10
CA ASP A 488 -15.31 -19.53 22.04
C ASP A 488 -14.30 -18.55 21.40
N GLU A 489 -13.24 -19.07 20.72
CA GLU A 489 -12.27 -18.26 19.99
C GLU A 489 -12.94 -17.47 18.86
N ALA A 490 -13.90 -18.07 18.15
CA ALA A 490 -14.64 -17.39 17.10
C ALA A 490 -15.49 -16.23 17.65
N ALA A 491 -16.14 -16.40 18.81
CA ALA A 491 -16.90 -15.35 19.46
C ALA A 491 -16.03 -14.14 19.82
N GLU A 492 -14.84 -14.36 20.40
CA GLU A 492 -13.89 -13.30 20.74
C GLU A 492 -13.44 -12.53 19.48
N LEU A 493 -13.14 -13.24 18.40
CA LEU A 493 -12.74 -12.63 17.12
C LEU A 493 -13.85 -11.80 16.49
N PHE A 494 -15.10 -12.29 16.51
CA PHE A 494 -16.25 -11.55 16.00
C PHE A 494 -16.58 -10.32 16.86
N GLU A 495 -16.40 -10.38 18.19
CA GLU A 495 -16.57 -9.22 19.07
C GLU A 495 -15.52 -8.14 18.78
N GLU A 496 -14.24 -8.52 18.63
CA GLU A 496 -13.18 -7.57 18.25
C GLU A 496 -13.48 -6.95 16.87
N ALA A 497 -13.86 -7.78 15.88
CA ALA A 497 -14.23 -7.34 14.54
C ALA A 497 -15.42 -6.37 14.56
N ARG A 498 -16.47 -6.68 15.33
CA ARG A 498 -17.64 -5.81 15.52
C ARG A 498 -17.23 -4.42 15.99
N GLY A 499 -16.48 -4.35 17.10
CA GLY A 499 -16.08 -3.08 17.70
C GLY A 499 -15.24 -2.20 16.77
N ILE A 500 -14.49 -2.81 15.85
CA ILE A 500 -13.70 -2.09 14.85
C ILE A 500 -14.59 -1.64 13.70
N LEU A 501 -15.37 -2.54 13.10
CA LEU A 501 -16.19 -2.23 11.92
C LEU A 501 -17.34 -1.28 12.23
N GLU A 502 -17.93 -1.33 13.43
CA GLU A 502 -18.91 -0.34 13.88
C GLU A 502 -18.33 1.09 13.88
N ARG A 503 -17.11 1.23 14.35
CA ARG A 503 -16.45 2.53 14.45
C ARG A 503 -15.97 3.06 13.10
N GLU A 504 -15.36 2.19 12.27
CA GLU A 504 -14.71 2.61 11.02
C GLU A 504 -15.70 2.69 9.84
N CYS A 505 -16.66 1.77 9.76
CA CYS A 505 -17.62 1.69 8.66
C CYS A 505 -19.04 2.09 9.07
N GLY A 506 -19.31 2.09 10.36
CA GLY A 506 -20.66 2.28 10.91
C GLY A 506 -21.49 1.00 10.98
N PRO A 507 -22.57 1.00 11.78
CA PRO A 507 -23.34 -0.20 12.09
C PRO A 507 -24.18 -0.73 10.91
N CYS A 508 -24.45 0.10 9.89
CA CYS A 508 -25.23 -0.28 8.72
C CYS A 508 -24.40 -0.79 7.55
N HIS A 509 -23.05 -0.77 7.67
CA HIS A 509 -22.18 -1.26 6.62
C HIS A 509 -22.33 -2.78 6.45
N GLN A 510 -22.22 -3.27 5.21
CA GLN A 510 -22.45 -4.68 4.90
C GLN A 510 -21.53 -5.62 5.70
N ASP A 511 -20.24 -5.26 5.85
CA ASP A 511 -19.30 -6.06 6.63
C ASP A 511 -19.67 -6.09 8.11
N THR A 512 -20.11 -4.96 8.67
CA THR A 512 -20.57 -4.87 10.06
C THR A 512 -21.80 -5.74 10.28
N LEU A 513 -22.77 -5.67 9.36
CA LEU A 513 -23.96 -6.53 9.41
C LEU A 513 -23.61 -8.02 9.29
N GLY A 514 -22.62 -8.37 8.46
CA GLY A 514 -22.11 -9.74 8.37
C GLY A 514 -21.52 -10.25 9.69
N VAL A 515 -20.76 -9.40 10.39
CA VAL A 515 -20.21 -9.76 11.72
C VAL A 515 -21.32 -9.95 12.76
N TYR A 516 -22.34 -9.10 12.79
CA TYR A 516 -23.49 -9.30 13.70
C TYR A 516 -24.18 -10.65 13.46
N SER A 517 -24.42 -11.00 12.18
CA SER A 517 -25.06 -12.28 11.84
C SER A 517 -24.19 -13.47 12.28
N ASN A 518 -22.87 -13.40 12.08
CA ASN A 518 -21.92 -14.43 12.52
C ASN A 518 -21.88 -14.54 14.04
N LEU A 519 -21.86 -13.41 14.75
CA LEU A 519 -21.83 -13.36 16.21
C LEU A 519 -23.13 -13.91 16.82
N ALA A 520 -24.29 -13.54 16.27
CA ALA A 520 -25.59 -14.09 16.72
C ALA A 520 -25.66 -15.61 16.52
N ALA A 521 -25.18 -16.12 15.38
CA ALA A 521 -25.12 -17.57 15.13
C ALA A 521 -24.15 -18.27 16.09
N THR A 522 -23.04 -17.63 16.42
CA THR A 522 -22.04 -18.16 17.36
C THR A 522 -22.58 -18.20 18.77
N TYR A 523 -23.26 -17.17 19.24
CA TYR A 523 -23.90 -17.16 20.57
C TYR A 523 -25.03 -18.19 20.68
N ASP A 524 -25.81 -18.39 19.63
CA ASP A 524 -26.79 -19.49 19.59
C ASP A 524 -26.09 -20.85 19.71
N ALA A 525 -24.99 -21.07 19.01
CA ALA A 525 -24.20 -22.30 19.11
C ALA A 525 -23.60 -22.53 20.52
N MET A 526 -23.27 -21.45 21.23
CA MET A 526 -22.80 -21.49 22.64
C MET A 526 -23.95 -21.66 23.63
N GLY A 527 -25.22 -21.61 23.20
CA GLY A 527 -26.39 -21.64 24.07
C GLY A 527 -26.67 -20.30 24.79
N ARG A 528 -26.00 -19.22 24.36
CA ARG A 528 -26.23 -17.83 24.82
C ARG A 528 -27.39 -17.21 24.04
N ILE A 529 -28.58 -17.78 24.22
CA ILE A 529 -29.77 -17.48 23.40
C ILE A 529 -30.20 -16.02 23.56
N GLU A 530 -30.17 -15.47 24.78
CA GLU A 530 -30.51 -14.09 25.07
C GLU A 530 -29.60 -13.09 24.32
N ASP A 531 -28.30 -13.32 24.32
CA ASP A 531 -27.32 -12.46 23.62
C ASP A 531 -27.52 -12.52 22.09
N ALA A 532 -27.83 -13.71 21.56
CA ALA A 532 -28.15 -13.87 20.14
C ALA A 532 -29.43 -13.13 19.75
N ILE A 533 -30.47 -13.15 20.61
CA ILE A 533 -31.71 -12.41 20.41
C ILE A 533 -31.45 -10.90 20.39
N GLU A 534 -30.68 -10.37 21.35
CA GLU A 534 -30.35 -8.95 21.45
C GLU A 534 -29.71 -8.43 20.17
N ILE A 535 -28.72 -9.16 19.65
CA ILE A 535 -28.03 -8.80 18.41
C ILE A 535 -28.99 -8.80 17.22
N LEU A 536 -29.83 -9.85 17.06
CA LEU A 536 -30.75 -9.93 15.93
C LEU A 536 -31.86 -8.86 15.99
N GLU A 537 -32.36 -8.54 17.17
CA GLU A 537 -33.33 -7.44 17.36
C GLU A 537 -32.69 -6.10 16.96
N TYR A 538 -31.43 -5.87 17.36
CA TYR A 538 -30.69 -4.67 16.99
C TYR A 538 -30.49 -4.57 15.47
N VAL A 539 -30.03 -5.63 14.82
CA VAL A 539 -29.79 -5.65 13.37
C VAL A 539 -31.08 -5.44 12.58
N LEU A 540 -32.18 -6.12 12.96
CA LEU A 540 -33.45 -5.98 12.29
C LEU A 540 -33.99 -4.55 12.40
N LYS A 541 -33.83 -3.92 13.56
CA LYS A 541 -34.19 -2.52 13.77
C LYS A 541 -33.37 -1.59 12.87
N LEU A 542 -32.05 -1.79 12.78
CA LEU A 542 -31.19 -1.01 11.90
C LEU A 542 -31.58 -1.14 10.42
N ARG A 543 -31.88 -2.36 9.97
CA ARG A 543 -32.31 -2.61 8.59
C ARG A 543 -33.64 -1.93 8.30
N GLU A 544 -34.63 -2.07 9.21
CA GLU A 544 -35.94 -1.47 9.06
C GLU A 544 -35.87 0.06 8.98
N GLU A 545 -35.08 0.69 9.84
CA GLU A 545 -34.94 2.16 9.91
C GLU A 545 -34.13 2.78 8.77
N LYS A 546 -33.08 2.11 8.26
CA LYS A 546 -32.09 2.73 7.37
C LYS A 546 -31.92 2.07 6.01
N LEU A 547 -32.15 0.77 5.88
CA LEU A 547 -31.87 0.00 4.66
C LEU A 547 -33.11 -0.49 3.93
N GLY A 548 -34.28 -0.45 4.60
CA GLY A 548 -35.51 -1.03 4.07
C GLY A 548 -35.62 -2.55 4.26
N THR A 549 -36.82 -3.07 4.09
CA THR A 549 -37.15 -4.50 4.38
C THR A 549 -37.15 -5.39 3.13
N ALA A 550 -36.74 -4.89 1.98
CA ALA A 550 -36.84 -5.61 0.70
C ALA A 550 -35.65 -6.57 0.43
N ASN A 551 -34.83 -6.91 1.44
CA ASN A 551 -33.66 -7.77 1.30
C ASN A 551 -33.95 -9.18 1.85
N SER A 552 -33.53 -10.24 1.14
CA SER A 552 -33.63 -11.64 1.58
C SER A 552 -33.02 -11.88 2.97
N ASP A 553 -31.97 -11.15 3.31
CA ASP A 553 -31.28 -11.24 4.59
C ASP A 553 -32.17 -10.84 5.76
N PHE A 554 -33.06 -9.85 5.56
CA PHE A 554 -34.00 -9.39 6.56
C PHE A 554 -35.02 -10.50 6.93
N ASP A 555 -35.51 -11.22 5.93
CA ASP A 555 -36.46 -12.32 6.16
C ASP A 555 -35.78 -13.51 6.86
N ASP A 556 -34.56 -13.84 6.51
CA ASP A 556 -33.78 -14.92 7.13
C ASP A 556 -33.45 -14.60 8.60
N GLU A 557 -33.01 -13.38 8.89
CA GLU A 557 -32.71 -12.91 10.25
C GLU A 557 -33.97 -12.85 11.11
N LYS A 558 -35.11 -12.39 10.55
CA LYS A 558 -36.41 -12.36 11.22
C LYS A 558 -36.92 -13.76 11.55
N LYS A 559 -36.77 -14.70 10.63
CA LYS A 559 -37.13 -16.11 10.86
C LYS A 559 -36.27 -16.70 11.97
N ARG A 560 -34.97 -16.42 11.96
CA ARG A 560 -34.04 -16.89 12.98
C ARG A 560 -34.39 -16.34 14.36
N LEU A 561 -34.68 -15.04 14.46
CA LEU A 561 -35.13 -14.42 15.70
C LEU A 561 -36.39 -15.10 16.24
N ALA A 562 -37.40 -15.37 15.38
CA ALA A 562 -38.61 -16.06 15.80
C ALA A 562 -38.35 -17.48 16.33
N GLU A 563 -37.41 -18.22 15.75
CA GLU A 563 -36.98 -19.54 16.23
C GLU A 563 -36.31 -19.44 17.61
N LEU A 564 -35.37 -18.48 17.80
CA LEU A 564 -34.68 -18.25 19.08
C LEU A 564 -35.63 -17.81 20.19
N LEU A 565 -36.58 -16.90 19.91
CA LEU A 565 -37.59 -16.49 20.89
C LEU A 565 -38.45 -17.67 21.33
N LYS A 566 -38.81 -18.58 20.42
CA LYS A 566 -39.54 -19.80 20.74
C LYS A 566 -38.71 -20.76 21.60
N GLU A 567 -37.40 -20.86 21.35
CA GLU A 567 -36.47 -21.68 22.14
C GLU A 567 -36.24 -21.09 23.52
N ALA A 568 -36.06 -19.78 23.65
CA ALA A 568 -35.94 -19.05 24.90
C ALA A 568 -37.21 -19.21 25.77
N GLY A 569 -38.41 -19.09 25.17
CA GLY A 569 -39.67 -19.33 25.86
C GLY A 569 -39.79 -20.75 26.39
N ARG A 570 -39.32 -21.75 25.65
CA ARG A 570 -39.30 -23.16 26.13
C ARG A 570 -38.26 -23.36 27.23
N SER A 571 -37.10 -22.72 27.17
CA SER A 571 -36.05 -22.79 28.21
C SER A 571 -36.50 -22.14 29.50
N ARG A 572 -37.15 -20.97 29.45
CA ARG A 572 -37.74 -20.30 30.63
C ARG A 572 -38.80 -21.15 31.28
N ASN A 573 -39.70 -21.77 30.47
CA ASN A 573 -40.71 -22.69 30.97
C ASN A 573 -40.13 -23.98 31.59
N LYS A 574 -39.01 -24.50 31.07
CA LYS A 574 -38.30 -25.64 31.66
C LYS A 574 -37.64 -25.27 33.00
N LYS A 575 -37.00 -24.07 33.10
CA LYS A 575 -36.44 -23.55 34.35
C LYS A 575 -37.51 -23.30 35.39
N ALA A 576 -38.66 -22.71 35.01
CA ALA A 576 -39.81 -22.51 35.91
C ALA A 576 -40.36 -23.84 36.42
N LYS A 577 -40.58 -24.84 35.55
CA LYS A 577 -40.98 -26.20 35.97
C LYS A 577 -39.93 -26.92 36.80
N SER A 578 -38.63 -26.67 36.58
CA SER A 578 -37.55 -27.24 37.43
C SER A 578 -37.56 -26.61 38.79
N LEU A 579 -37.86 -25.31 38.93
CA LEU A 579 -38.01 -24.62 40.21
C LEU A 579 -39.30 -25.11 40.98
N GLU A 580 -40.42 -25.28 40.24
CA GLU A 580 -41.62 -25.87 40.83
C GLU A 580 -41.40 -27.29 41.33
N ASN A 581 -40.63 -28.11 40.59
CA ASN A 581 -40.26 -29.47 41.01
C ASN A 581 -39.24 -29.51 42.17
N LEU A 582 -38.50 -28.43 42.43
CA LEU A 582 -37.64 -28.29 43.63
C LEU A 582 -38.45 -27.84 44.85
N ILE A 583 -39.61 -27.24 44.64
CA ILE A 583 -40.53 -26.80 45.70
C ILE A 583 -41.52 -27.93 46.07
N ASP A 584 -41.75 -28.93 45.17
CA ASP A 584 -42.65 -30.08 45.41
C ASP A 584 -41.83 -31.41 45.32
N PRO A 585 -41.50 -32.03 46.48
CA PRO A 585 -40.65 -33.24 46.54
C PRO A 585 -41.31 -34.54 46.04
N ASN A 586 -42.57 -34.53 45.56
CA ASN A 586 -43.33 -35.76 45.28
C ASN A 586 -43.59 -36.11 43.81
N SER A 587 -42.91 -35.50 42.86
CA SER A 587 -43.12 -35.79 41.41
C SER A 587 -42.13 -36.89 40.95
N LYS A 588 -42.67 -38.04 40.55
CA LYS A 588 -41.97 -39.23 40.05
C LYS A 588 -41.20 -38.96 38.76
N ARG A 589 -39.91 -39.33 38.77
CA ARG A 589 -38.98 -39.37 37.63
C ARG A 589 -39.49 -40.36 36.57
N THR A 590 -39.68 -39.88 35.33
CA THR A 590 -39.60 -40.71 34.12
C THR A 590 -38.51 -40.17 33.22
N ASN A 591 -37.44 -40.94 33.15
CA ASN A 591 -36.30 -40.70 32.23
C ASN A 591 -36.69 -41.06 30.80
N LYS A 592 -36.67 -40.10 29.89
CA LYS A 592 -36.46 -40.36 28.47
C LYS A 592 -35.23 -39.62 27.99
N LYS A 593 -34.20 -40.42 27.66
CA LYS A 593 -33.01 -39.95 26.92
C LYS A 593 -33.44 -39.63 25.49
N GLU A 594 -33.40 -38.39 25.09
CA GLU A 594 -33.36 -38.01 23.68
C GLU A 594 -31.95 -37.51 23.34
N THR A 595 -31.28 -38.33 22.53
CA THR A 595 -30.04 -37.97 21.87
C THR A 595 -30.38 -37.08 20.67
N SER A 596 -30.10 -35.78 20.75
CA SER A 596 -30.21 -34.89 19.61
C SER A 596 -28.81 -34.68 18.97
N SER A 597 -28.50 -35.46 17.95
CA SER A 597 -27.46 -35.09 17.01
C SER A 597 -28.03 -34.06 16.03
N LYS A 598 -27.92 -32.78 16.30
CA LYS A 598 -28.24 -31.73 15.35
C LYS A 598 -27.10 -31.65 14.32
N LYS A 599 -27.43 -31.83 13.03
CA LYS A 599 -26.54 -31.58 11.90
C LYS A 599 -26.24 -30.08 11.83
N TRP A 600 -24.98 -29.73 11.88
CA TRP A 600 -24.44 -28.36 11.86
C TRP A 600 -24.72 -27.58 10.58
N SER A 601 -25.27 -28.23 9.54
CA SER A 601 -25.64 -27.61 8.27
C SER A 601 -26.82 -26.60 8.35
N ALA A 602 -27.37 -26.35 9.56
CA ALA A 602 -28.51 -25.45 9.77
C ALA A 602 -28.11 -24.06 10.29
N PHE A 603 -26.83 -23.85 10.61
CA PHE A 603 -26.34 -22.55 11.07
C PHE A 603 -25.90 -21.73 9.85
N GLY A 604 -26.62 -20.67 9.54
CA GLY A 604 -26.38 -19.80 8.39
C GLY A 604 -25.21 -18.87 8.59
N PHE A 605 -23.97 -19.43 8.70
CA PHE A 605 -22.77 -18.61 8.65
C PHE A 605 -22.55 -18.09 7.23
N ARG A 606 -22.24 -16.79 7.10
CA ARG A 606 -21.94 -16.12 5.84
C ARG A 606 -20.44 -15.81 5.75
N SER A 607 -19.83 -16.28 4.68
CA SER A 607 -18.45 -15.96 4.29
C SER A 607 -18.41 -14.68 3.47
#